data_04f8a84052ab71f6c425c4848786b799
#
_entry.id   04f8a84052ab71f6c425c4848786b799
#
_cell.length_a   1.000
_cell.length_b   1.000
_cell.length_c   1.000
_cell.angle_alpha   90.00
_cell.angle_beta   90.00
_cell.angle_gamma   90.00
#
_symmetry.space_group_name_H-M   'P 1'
#
loop_
_entity.id
_entity.type
_entity.pdbx_description
1 polymer ?
#
loop_
_entity_poly.entity_id
_entity_poly.type
_entity_poly.pdbx_seq_one_letter_code
_entity_poly.pdbx_strand_id
1 'polypeptide(L)'
;LTAGLGGDGFVLASLGCRVRLLERNPIVHSLLRDGLDRAAVAGEDDSELADIVSRMSLIEGESRDFLGRLPASEQEDIVFLDPMFPERKKSAKVKKEMQAFHLIVGSDPDAGQLLELAMQRARYRVVVKRSVSADYLAGMAPSYSLEGKSTRFDVFALQRLPG
;
A
#
# COMPACT_ATOMS: atom_id res chain seq x y z
N LEU A 1 2.33 2.88 0.52
CA LEU A 1 3.55 2.27 1.06
C LEU A 1 3.39 0.75 1.07
N THR A 2 4.50 -0.02 1.03
CA THR A 2 4.42 -1.49 0.94
C THR A 2 3.63 -1.94 -0.30
N ALA A 3 4.12 -1.55 -1.48
CA ALA A 3 3.36 -1.67 -2.74
C ALA A 3 3.04 -3.11 -3.16
N GLY A 4 3.92 -4.07 -2.80
CA GLY A 4 3.78 -5.45 -3.22
C GLY A 4 3.73 -5.56 -4.76
N LEU A 5 2.77 -6.30 -5.29
CA LEU A 5 2.55 -6.42 -6.74
C LEU A 5 1.64 -5.31 -7.32
N GLY A 6 1.33 -4.26 -6.55
CA GLY A 6 0.66 -3.06 -7.03
C GLY A 6 -0.86 -3.17 -7.20
N GLY A 7 -1.49 -4.27 -6.80
CA GLY A 7 -2.93 -4.48 -7.02
C GLY A 7 -3.82 -3.41 -6.41
N ASP A 8 -3.62 -3.07 -5.13
CA ASP A 8 -4.40 -2.00 -4.48
C ASP A 8 -4.10 -0.63 -5.12
N GLY A 9 -2.83 -0.39 -5.50
CA GLY A 9 -2.44 0.84 -6.19
C GLY A 9 -3.13 0.99 -7.54
N PHE A 10 -3.25 -0.09 -8.30
CA PHE A 10 -3.96 -0.09 -9.58
C PHE A 10 -5.45 0.22 -9.39
N VAL A 11 -6.10 -0.38 -8.39
CA VAL A 11 -7.51 -0.08 -8.06
C VAL A 11 -7.68 1.40 -7.69
N LEU A 12 -6.79 1.96 -6.87
CA LEU A 12 -6.85 3.39 -6.52
C LEU A 12 -6.65 4.29 -7.75
N ALA A 13 -5.71 3.94 -8.63
CA ALA A 13 -5.47 4.69 -9.88
C ALA A 13 -6.67 4.62 -10.83
N SER A 14 -7.36 3.47 -10.92
CA SER A 14 -8.58 3.33 -11.73
C SER A 14 -9.74 4.20 -11.22
N LEU A 15 -9.74 4.52 -9.92
CA LEU A 15 -10.69 5.45 -9.30
C LEU A 15 -10.27 6.93 -9.44
N GLY A 16 -9.20 7.21 -10.19
CA GLY A 16 -8.74 8.58 -10.49
C GLY A 16 -7.67 9.11 -9.53
N CYS A 17 -7.20 8.33 -8.56
CA CYS A 17 -6.13 8.75 -7.66
C CYS A 17 -4.77 8.78 -8.39
N ARG A 18 -3.93 9.75 -8.08
CA ARG A 18 -2.50 9.67 -8.37
C ARG A 18 -1.84 8.83 -7.29
N VAL A 19 -1.15 7.75 -7.68
CA VAL A 19 -0.63 6.75 -6.76
C VAL A 19 0.88 6.67 -6.85
N ARG A 20 1.54 6.89 -5.73
CA ARG A 20 2.97 6.69 -5.56
C ARG A 20 3.21 5.36 -4.85
N LEU A 21 3.78 4.41 -5.55
CA LEU A 21 4.06 3.06 -5.08
C LEU A 21 5.49 3.00 -4.53
N LEU A 22 5.66 2.57 -3.29
CA LEU A 22 6.96 2.35 -2.68
C LEU A 22 7.15 0.87 -2.39
N GLU A 23 8.23 0.30 -2.87
CA GLU A 23 8.59 -1.09 -2.64
C GLU A 23 10.08 -1.22 -2.31
N ARG A 24 10.39 -1.81 -1.13
CA ARG A 24 11.75 -1.97 -0.64
C ARG A 24 12.45 -3.23 -1.14
N ASN A 25 11.67 -4.27 -1.43
CA ASN A 25 12.22 -5.53 -1.90
C ASN A 25 12.58 -5.41 -3.40
N PRO A 26 13.86 -5.53 -3.79
CA PRO A 26 14.28 -5.28 -5.18
C PRO A 26 13.68 -6.29 -6.17
N ILE A 27 13.39 -7.51 -5.73
CA ILE A 27 12.76 -8.54 -6.58
C ILE A 27 11.31 -8.14 -6.86
N VAL A 28 10.56 -7.77 -5.81
CA VAL A 28 9.15 -7.35 -5.94
C VAL A 28 9.05 -6.05 -6.72
N HIS A 29 9.95 -5.09 -6.46
CA HIS A 29 10.06 -3.86 -7.23
C HIS A 29 10.27 -4.13 -8.72
N SER A 30 11.19 -5.04 -9.07
CA SER A 30 11.47 -5.40 -10.47
C SER A 30 10.27 -6.06 -11.14
N LEU A 31 9.54 -6.96 -10.44
CA LEU A 31 8.32 -7.57 -10.94
C LEU A 31 7.21 -6.53 -11.17
N LEU A 32 7.04 -5.61 -10.24
CA LEU A 32 6.05 -4.54 -10.36
C LEU A 32 6.42 -3.57 -11.50
N ARG A 33 7.71 -3.25 -11.66
CA ARG A 33 8.22 -2.44 -12.76
C ARG A 33 7.88 -3.08 -14.10
N ASP A 34 8.23 -4.36 -14.30
CA ASP A 34 7.91 -5.11 -15.50
C ASP A 34 6.38 -5.12 -15.78
N GLY A 35 5.57 -5.29 -14.73
CA GLY A 35 4.11 -5.22 -14.84
C GLY A 35 3.61 -3.87 -15.33
N LEU A 36 4.14 -2.76 -14.80
CA LEU A 36 3.80 -1.40 -15.22
C LEU A 36 4.28 -1.11 -16.65
N ASP A 37 5.48 -1.55 -17.02
CA ASP A 37 6.03 -1.36 -18.37
C ASP A 37 5.16 -2.10 -19.41
N ARG A 38 4.75 -3.34 -19.13
CA ARG A 38 3.82 -4.10 -20.00
C ARG A 38 2.45 -3.45 -20.07
N ALA A 39 1.94 -2.93 -18.96
CA ALA A 39 0.66 -2.23 -18.95
C ALA A 39 0.72 -0.91 -19.75
N ALA A 40 1.86 -0.20 -19.71
CA ALA A 40 2.07 1.00 -20.52
C ALA A 40 2.04 0.68 -22.04
N VAL A 41 2.72 -0.41 -22.45
CA VAL A 41 2.68 -0.88 -23.85
C VAL A 41 1.26 -1.28 -24.27
N ALA A 42 0.54 -2.04 -23.43
CA ALA A 42 -0.85 -2.42 -23.72
C ALA A 42 -1.78 -1.20 -23.79
N GLY A 43 -1.46 -0.14 -23.05
CA GLY A 43 -2.19 1.13 -23.07
C GLY A 43 -2.07 1.91 -24.40
N GLU A 44 -1.14 1.56 -25.30
CA GLU A 44 -1.06 2.17 -26.64
C GLU A 44 -2.34 1.91 -27.45
N ASP A 45 -2.98 0.75 -27.23
CA ASP A 45 -4.24 0.36 -27.87
C ASP A 45 -5.46 0.50 -26.94
N ASP A 46 -5.26 0.88 -25.67
CA ASP A 46 -6.29 1.03 -24.65
C ASP A 46 -6.11 2.34 -23.85
N SER A 47 -6.84 3.36 -24.24
CA SER A 47 -6.74 4.70 -23.65
C SER A 47 -7.13 4.73 -22.17
N GLU A 48 -8.04 3.85 -21.71
CA GLU A 48 -8.43 3.77 -20.30
C GLU A 48 -7.28 3.20 -19.48
N LEU A 49 -6.64 2.13 -19.95
CA LEU A 49 -5.45 1.55 -19.31
C LEU A 49 -4.29 2.54 -19.29
N ALA A 50 -4.03 3.23 -20.40
CA ALA A 50 -3.00 4.27 -20.48
C ALA A 50 -3.19 5.36 -19.42
N ASP A 51 -4.43 5.82 -19.29
CA ASP A 51 -4.80 6.86 -18.31
C ASP A 51 -4.63 6.38 -16.87
N ILE A 52 -5.00 5.13 -16.55
CA ILE A 52 -4.77 4.52 -15.22
C ILE A 52 -3.27 4.44 -14.92
N VAL A 53 -2.47 3.87 -15.83
CA VAL A 53 -1.02 3.69 -15.62
C VAL A 53 -0.31 5.03 -15.51
N SER A 54 -0.74 6.05 -16.25
CA SER A 54 -0.17 7.41 -16.18
C SER A 54 -0.27 8.05 -14.78
N ARG A 55 -1.23 7.60 -13.95
CA ARG A 55 -1.40 8.05 -12.57
C ARG A 55 -0.53 7.30 -11.58
N MET A 56 0.18 6.25 -12.00
CA MET A 56 1.00 5.41 -11.13
C MET A 56 2.48 5.74 -11.29
N SER A 57 3.18 5.86 -10.19
CA SER A 57 4.64 6.01 -10.16
C SER A 57 5.26 5.04 -9.16
N LEU A 58 6.38 4.39 -9.53
CA LEU A 58 7.05 3.40 -8.71
C LEU A 58 8.40 3.92 -8.24
N ILE A 59 8.65 3.80 -6.93
CA ILE A 59 9.89 4.20 -6.26
C ILE A 59 10.46 2.97 -5.55
N GLU A 60 11.72 2.65 -5.81
CA GLU A 60 12.48 1.67 -5.04
C GLU A 60 13.00 2.30 -3.76
N GLY A 61 12.75 1.66 -2.62
CA GLY A 61 13.30 2.10 -1.35
C GLY A 61 12.40 1.87 -0.15
N GLU A 62 12.96 2.21 1.01
CA GLU A 62 12.28 2.11 2.29
C GLU A 62 11.24 3.22 2.44
N SER A 63 10.01 2.81 2.77
CA SER A 63 8.89 3.72 3.01
C SER A 63 9.17 4.74 4.13
N ARG A 64 9.90 4.31 5.16
CA ARG A 64 10.31 5.18 6.27
C ARG A 64 11.27 6.27 5.82
N ASP A 65 12.27 5.91 5.02
CA ASP A 65 13.25 6.87 4.50
C ASP A 65 12.58 7.88 3.57
N PHE A 66 11.67 7.40 2.73
CA PHE A 66 10.90 8.26 1.83
C PHE A 66 10.07 9.27 2.62
N LEU A 67 9.23 8.80 3.55
CA LEU A 67 8.41 9.69 4.38
C LEU A 67 9.25 10.64 5.25
N GLY A 68 10.38 10.15 5.77
CA GLY A 68 11.29 10.96 6.59
C GLY A 68 11.94 12.12 5.83
N ARG A 69 12.18 11.95 4.53
CA ARG A 69 12.79 12.97 3.65
C ARG A 69 11.78 13.94 3.04
N LEU A 70 10.48 13.61 3.06
CA LEU A 70 9.47 14.54 2.56
C LEU A 70 9.53 15.86 3.33
N PRO A 71 9.63 17.01 2.64
CA PRO A 71 9.50 18.29 3.29
C PRO A 71 8.16 18.43 4.01
N ALA A 72 8.10 19.18 5.10
CA ALA A 72 6.85 19.41 5.82
C ALA A 72 5.76 20.08 4.96
N SER A 73 6.17 20.75 3.88
CA SER A 73 5.28 21.37 2.88
C SER A 73 4.70 20.37 1.86
N GLU A 74 5.30 19.16 1.75
CA GLU A 74 4.91 18.12 0.80
C GLU A 74 4.30 16.94 1.54
N GLN A 75 3.07 17.11 2.00
CA GLN A 75 2.31 16.02 2.60
C GLN A 75 1.57 15.23 1.53
N GLU A 76 1.52 13.90 1.67
CA GLU A 76 0.63 13.07 0.88
C GLU A 76 -0.81 13.25 1.37
N ASP A 77 -1.76 13.35 0.48
CA ASP A 77 -3.18 13.49 0.88
C ASP A 77 -3.64 12.28 1.69
N ILE A 78 -3.30 11.08 1.23
CA ILE A 78 -3.62 9.81 1.89
C ILE A 78 -2.39 8.90 1.85
N VAL A 79 -2.07 8.30 2.98
CA VAL A 79 -1.04 7.24 3.06
C VAL A 79 -1.73 5.90 3.27
N PHE A 80 -1.52 4.97 2.34
CA PHE A 80 -2.05 3.61 2.40
C PHE A 80 -0.95 2.61 2.79
N LEU A 81 -1.23 1.76 3.78
CA LEU A 81 -0.32 0.74 4.31
C LEU A 81 -0.96 -0.64 4.17
N ASP A 82 -0.27 -1.58 3.54
CA ASP A 82 -0.60 -3.02 3.54
C ASP A 82 0.61 -3.83 4.03
N PRO A 83 0.98 -3.69 5.32
CA PRO A 83 2.16 -4.37 5.83
C PRO A 83 1.96 -5.87 5.85
N MET A 84 3.00 -6.61 5.44
CA MET A 84 3.02 -8.07 5.48
C MET A 84 3.20 -8.56 6.91
N PHE A 85 2.18 -9.25 7.44
CA PHE A 85 2.25 -9.90 8.74
C PHE A 85 2.49 -11.39 8.58
N PRO A 86 3.26 -12.01 9.50
CA PRO A 86 3.35 -13.45 9.55
C PRO A 86 1.94 -14.01 9.84
N GLU A 87 1.41 -14.79 8.91
CA GLU A 87 0.12 -15.47 9.12
C GLU A 87 0.18 -16.34 10.36
N ARG A 88 -0.79 -16.21 11.25
CA ARG A 88 -1.05 -17.22 12.29
C ARG A 88 -1.38 -18.55 11.58
N LYS A 89 -0.69 -19.62 11.97
CA LYS A 89 -0.66 -20.97 11.36
C LYS A 89 -2.01 -21.71 11.17
N LYS A 90 -3.13 -21.04 11.02
CA LYS A 90 -4.47 -21.62 10.94
C LYS A 90 -5.33 -21.01 9.84
N SER A 91 -4.87 -20.92 8.60
CA SER A 91 -5.82 -20.82 7.49
C SER A 91 -5.43 -21.80 6.38
N ALA A 92 -6.39 -22.64 6.04
CA ALA A 92 -6.26 -23.64 5.01
C ALA A 92 -6.05 -22.95 3.64
N LYS A 93 -5.08 -23.48 2.84
CA LYS A 93 -4.87 -23.13 1.43
C LYS A 93 -4.60 -21.66 1.10
N VAL A 94 -3.52 -21.11 1.63
CA VAL A 94 -2.85 -20.01 0.93
C VAL A 94 -2.36 -20.57 -0.41
N LYS A 95 -2.72 -19.93 -1.53
CA LYS A 95 -2.25 -20.32 -2.86
C LYS A 95 -0.72 -20.41 -2.84
N LYS A 96 -0.12 -21.41 -3.48
CA LYS A 96 1.34 -21.65 -3.52
C LYS A 96 2.13 -20.39 -3.93
N GLU A 97 1.56 -19.60 -4.81
CA GLU A 97 2.12 -18.30 -5.25
C GLU A 97 2.26 -17.29 -4.12
N MET A 98 1.25 -17.18 -3.25
CA MET A 98 1.29 -16.31 -2.07
C MET A 98 2.28 -16.80 -1.02
N GLN A 99 2.45 -18.12 -0.86
CA GLN A 99 3.47 -18.69 0.04
C GLN A 99 4.89 -18.35 -0.44
N ALA A 100 5.14 -18.50 -1.75
CA ALA A 100 6.42 -18.11 -2.34
C ALA A 100 6.69 -16.62 -2.18
N PHE A 101 5.66 -15.79 -2.38
CA PHE A 101 5.74 -14.34 -2.18
C PHE A 101 6.08 -13.97 -0.73
N HIS A 102 5.43 -14.60 0.25
CA HIS A 102 5.74 -14.40 1.68
C HIS A 102 7.18 -14.79 2.05
N LEU A 103 7.74 -15.82 1.42
CA LEU A 103 9.14 -16.22 1.63
C LEU A 103 10.14 -15.20 1.08
N ILE A 104 9.78 -14.50 -0.01
CA ILE A 104 10.64 -13.50 -0.65
C ILE A 104 10.57 -12.16 0.10
N VAL A 105 9.38 -11.74 0.50
CA VAL A 105 9.14 -10.40 1.07
C VAL A 105 9.44 -10.35 2.57
N GLY A 106 9.18 -11.45 3.31
CA GLY A 106 9.33 -11.50 4.76
C GLY A 106 8.21 -10.76 5.51
N SER A 107 8.43 -10.48 6.80
CA SER A 107 7.53 -9.69 7.63
C SER A 107 8.00 -8.24 7.75
N ASP A 108 7.09 -7.33 8.04
CA ASP A 108 7.36 -5.91 8.30
C ASP A 108 7.40 -5.63 9.83
N PRO A 109 8.52 -5.89 10.51
CA PRO A 109 8.61 -5.73 11.96
C PRO A 109 8.52 -4.26 12.39
N ASP A 110 8.78 -3.34 11.50
CA ASP A 110 8.79 -1.90 11.68
C ASP A 110 7.47 -1.20 11.28
N ALA A 111 6.43 -1.99 10.96
CA ALA A 111 5.15 -1.46 10.52
C ALA A 111 4.49 -0.50 11.52
N GLY A 112 4.73 -0.68 12.84
CA GLY A 112 4.24 0.25 13.87
C GLY A 112 4.88 1.63 13.76
N GLN A 113 6.19 1.69 13.61
CA GLN A 113 6.93 2.95 13.43
C GLN A 113 6.55 3.64 12.11
N LEU A 114 6.29 2.83 11.07
CA LEU A 114 5.83 3.33 9.79
C LEU A 114 4.44 3.99 9.90
N LEU A 115 3.53 3.43 10.72
CA LEU A 115 2.22 4.03 10.98
C LEU A 115 2.35 5.41 11.64
N GLU A 116 3.17 5.53 12.68
CA GLU A 116 3.41 6.80 13.37
C GLU A 116 3.93 7.87 12.41
N LEU A 117 4.92 7.51 11.59
CA LEU A 117 5.48 8.41 10.60
C LEU A 117 4.46 8.78 9.51
N ALA A 118 3.67 7.80 9.05
CA ALA A 118 2.60 8.03 8.08
C ALA A 118 1.58 9.05 8.60
N MET A 119 1.20 8.96 9.88
CA MET A 119 0.27 9.94 10.49
C MET A 119 0.83 11.36 10.56
N GLN A 120 2.16 11.51 10.65
CA GLN A 120 2.82 12.82 10.62
C GLN A 120 2.93 13.39 9.20
N ARG A 121 2.90 12.55 8.17
CA ARG A 121 3.15 12.89 6.76
C ARG A 121 1.92 12.84 5.86
N ALA A 122 0.83 12.25 6.32
CA ALA A 122 -0.46 12.31 5.63
C ALA A 122 -1.20 13.60 6.00
N ARG A 123 -1.87 14.20 5.01
CA ARG A 123 -2.69 15.39 5.24
C ARG A 123 -4.07 15.03 5.80
N TYR A 124 -4.76 14.07 5.18
CA TYR A 124 -6.15 13.78 5.50
C TYR A 124 -6.37 12.44 6.18
N ARG A 125 -5.73 11.37 5.68
CA ARG A 125 -5.99 10.01 6.14
C ARG A 125 -4.72 9.15 6.11
N VAL A 126 -4.63 8.24 7.09
CA VAL A 126 -3.84 7.03 6.94
C VAL A 126 -4.81 5.86 6.91
N VAL A 127 -4.63 4.94 5.96
CA VAL A 127 -5.44 3.73 5.80
C VAL A 127 -4.54 2.52 5.93
N VAL A 128 -4.87 1.62 6.85
CA VAL A 128 -4.12 0.39 7.08
C VAL A 128 -5.00 -0.81 6.73
N LYS A 129 -4.58 -1.59 5.75
CA LYS A 129 -5.25 -2.83 5.36
C LYS A 129 -4.85 -3.95 6.31
N ARG A 130 -5.82 -4.68 6.83
CA ARG A 130 -5.65 -5.77 7.79
C ARG A 130 -6.56 -6.95 7.48
N SER A 131 -6.22 -8.12 8.01
CA SER A 131 -7.21 -9.18 8.18
C SER A 131 -8.25 -8.76 9.23
N VAL A 132 -9.50 -9.14 9.04
CA VAL A 132 -10.58 -8.83 10.01
C VAL A 132 -10.24 -9.29 11.43
N SER A 133 -9.56 -10.43 11.58
CA SER A 133 -9.17 -10.99 12.88
C SER A 133 -7.85 -10.47 13.44
N ALA A 134 -7.16 -9.56 12.74
CA ALA A 134 -5.89 -9.04 13.19
C ALA A 134 -6.07 -7.96 14.26
N ASP A 135 -5.14 -7.89 15.22
CA ASP A 135 -5.09 -6.79 16.17
C ASP A 135 -4.81 -5.46 15.45
N TYR A 136 -5.15 -4.33 16.04
CA TYR A 136 -4.80 -3.03 15.50
C TYR A 136 -3.27 -2.87 15.38
N LEU A 137 -2.83 -2.23 14.31
CA LEU A 137 -1.41 -2.00 14.06
C LEU A 137 -0.82 -1.16 15.20
N ALA A 138 0.28 -1.64 15.79
CA ALA A 138 0.92 -1.04 16.97
C ALA A 138 -0.03 -0.85 18.18
N GLY A 139 -1.14 -1.57 18.25
CA GLY A 139 -2.15 -1.40 19.30
C GLY A 139 -2.95 -0.09 19.18
N MET A 140 -2.78 0.68 18.10
CA MET A 140 -3.42 1.98 17.92
C MET A 140 -4.83 1.82 17.36
N ALA A 141 -5.83 2.28 18.11
CA ALA A 141 -7.22 2.26 17.66
C ALA A 141 -7.42 3.29 16.51
N PRO A 142 -8.00 2.88 15.37
CA PRO A 142 -8.33 3.80 14.28
C PRO A 142 -9.52 4.70 14.64
N SER A 143 -9.72 5.76 13.85
CA SER A 143 -10.91 6.61 13.96
C SER A 143 -12.19 5.83 13.63
N TYR A 144 -12.10 4.93 12.66
CA TYR A 144 -13.14 3.95 12.30
C TYR A 144 -12.52 2.84 11.44
N SER A 145 -13.25 1.73 11.30
CA SER A 145 -12.85 0.63 10.43
C SER A 145 -13.96 0.30 9.43
N LEU A 146 -13.55 -0.07 8.22
CA LEU A 146 -14.43 -0.60 7.18
C LEU A 146 -14.12 -2.09 7.03
N GLU A 147 -15.08 -2.93 7.41
CA GLU A 147 -14.92 -4.39 7.42
C GLU A 147 -15.55 -5.01 6.19
N GLY A 148 -14.78 -5.84 5.49
CA GLY A 148 -15.24 -6.75 4.46
C GLY A 148 -15.33 -8.18 4.99
N LYS A 149 -15.43 -9.16 4.10
CA LYS A 149 -15.56 -10.58 4.48
C LYS A 149 -14.27 -11.14 5.12
N SER A 150 -13.11 -10.75 4.66
CA SER A 150 -11.81 -11.23 5.13
C SER A 150 -10.80 -10.12 5.41
N THR A 151 -11.07 -8.94 4.94
CA THR A 151 -10.19 -7.77 4.98
C THR A 151 -10.89 -6.63 5.70
N ARG A 152 -10.14 -5.90 6.50
CA ARG A 152 -10.56 -4.68 7.20
C ARG A 152 -9.63 -3.55 6.81
N PHE A 153 -10.18 -2.36 6.64
CA PHE A 153 -9.42 -1.12 6.46
C PHE A 153 -9.58 -0.27 7.71
N ASP A 154 -8.50 -0.12 8.47
CA ASP A 154 -8.43 0.74 9.64
C ASP A 154 -8.07 2.16 9.19
N VAL A 155 -8.93 3.13 9.43
CA VAL A 155 -8.79 4.50 8.95
C VAL A 155 -8.49 5.44 10.11
N PHE A 156 -7.37 6.14 10.01
CA PHE A 156 -6.96 7.21 10.91
C PHE A 156 -7.28 8.55 10.22
N ALA A 157 -8.33 9.21 10.67
CA ALA A 157 -8.75 10.51 10.14
C ALA A 157 -7.97 11.63 10.82
N LEU A 158 -7.20 12.40 10.02
CA LEU A 158 -6.35 13.50 10.53
C LEU A 158 -7.01 14.87 10.33
N GLN A 159 -7.54 15.09 9.14
CA GLN A 159 -8.24 16.32 8.78
C GLN A 159 -9.50 16.01 7.96
N ARG A 160 -10.42 16.97 7.85
CA ARG A 160 -11.57 16.84 6.97
C ARG A 160 -11.12 16.82 5.50
N LEU A 161 -11.67 15.89 4.71
CA LEU A 161 -11.46 15.88 3.26
C LEU A 161 -12.03 17.18 2.64
N PRO A 162 -11.39 17.71 1.60
CA PRO A 162 -11.97 18.79 0.83
C PRO A 162 -13.31 18.32 0.26
N GLY A 163 -14.27 19.24 0.22
CA GLY A 163 -15.58 18.99 -0.37
C GLY A 163 -15.53 19.01 -1.89
#